data_884bef9734f1c6cba7df96bb2d06a982
#
_entry.id   884bef9734f1c6cba7df96bb2d06a982
#
_cell.length_a   1.000
_cell.length_b   1.000
_cell.length_c   1.000
_cell.angle_alpha   90.00
_cell.angle_beta   90.00
_cell.angle_gamma   90.00
#
_symmetry.space_group_name_H-M   'P 1'
#
loop_
_entity.id
_entity.type
_entity.pdbx_description
1 polymer ?
#
loop_
_entity_poly.entity_id
_entity_poly.type
_entity_poly.pdbx_seq_one_letter_code
_entity_poly.pdbx_strand_id
1 'polypeptide(L)'
;MSLIWAKLTGKKACLSHSSDADGIVCASLFLRYVKGNGLVILAEPSDIQRGSWINMFTWDYVLDLPCPPKARVFIDHHKTNKPSPNVEEVFHDPSSPSAAALALKAFKLEGDPVASKLVELANECDTANIVSNDAWDLNDAVKGSPRRKRVKLAKLLSGLGLEALKLPEVQGWILHNKERRERTRLLAEKIPIEDNVFVELDSEEDISPRNLMITLEKRGVKVTCVITSRNGKYKIHLGSREDSGVDCSKIASKLGGGGHKYAAGATVDDLNKALKLIAKKLGLSKVKLYIIKGSDVADVKVLKMKPRRKKSERASKQRKEPQANLNMSAQV
;
A
#
# COMPACT_ATOMS: atom_id res chain seq x y z
N MET A 1 0.69 16.25 -22.95
CA MET A 1 0.64 15.39 -24.17
C MET A 1 -0.28 14.22 -23.88
N SER A 2 -1.25 13.93 -24.74
CA SER A 2 -2.15 12.80 -24.56
C SER A 2 -1.46 11.50 -25.00
N LEU A 3 -1.88 10.36 -24.43
CA LEU A 3 -1.36 9.04 -24.80
C LEU A 3 -1.60 8.73 -26.29
N ILE A 4 -2.74 9.15 -26.82
CA ILE A 4 -3.09 9.01 -28.24
C ILE A 4 -2.07 9.75 -29.12
N TRP A 5 -1.76 10.99 -28.77
CA TRP A 5 -0.78 11.79 -29.53
C TRP A 5 0.64 11.22 -29.44
N ALA A 6 1.03 10.70 -28.28
CA ALA A 6 2.33 10.02 -28.13
C ALA A 6 2.45 8.82 -29.09
N LYS A 7 1.39 8.01 -29.19
CA LYS A 7 1.36 6.86 -30.11
C LYS A 7 1.39 7.28 -31.58
N LEU A 8 0.65 8.32 -31.94
CA LEU A 8 0.68 8.86 -33.31
C LEU A 8 2.06 9.41 -33.70
N THR A 9 2.85 9.87 -32.74
CA THR A 9 4.21 10.40 -32.96
C THR A 9 5.30 9.35 -32.72
N GLY A 10 4.96 8.06 -32.58
CA GLY A 10 5.92 6.96 -32.41
C GLY A 10 6.63 6.95 -31.05
N LYS A 11 6.14 7.73 -30.06
CA LYS A 11 6.74 7.72 -28.73
C LYS A 11 6.35 6.49 -27.95
N LYS A 12 7.31 5.88 -27.28
CA LYS A 12 7.06 4.78 -26.34
C LYS A 12 6.30 5.27 -25.11
N ALA A 13 5.31 4.51 -24.67
CA ALA A 13 4.50 4.79 -23.48
C ALA A 13 4.87 3.86 -22.35
N CYS A 14 5.20 4.45 -21.20
CA CYS A 14 5.53 3.76 -19.95
C CYS A 14 4.46 4.06 -18.91
N LEU A 15 3.99 3.00 -18.23
CA LEU A 15 3.17 3.06 -17.03
C LEU A 15 4.03 2.64 -15.84
N SER A 16 4.13 3.49 -14.81
CA SER A 16 4.97 3.21 -13.64
C SER A 16 4.27 3.60 -12.33
N HIS A 17 4.67 3.01 -11.23
CA HIS A 17 4.08 3.30 -9.92
C HIS A 17 4.36 4.75 -9.51
N SER A 18 3.34 5.37 -8.90
CA SER A 18 3.39 6.81 -8.63
C SER A 18 3.85 7.18 -7.24
N SER A 19 3.76 6.28 -6.27
CA SER A 19 3.73 6.65 -4.85
C SER A 19 4.99 6.34 -4.04
N ASP A 20 6.00 5.74 -4.65
CA ASP A 20 7.28 5.42 -3.99
C ASP A 20 8.50 5.70 -4.87
N ALA A 21 9.67 5.52 -4.27
CA ALA A 21 10.93 5.77 -4.93
C ALA A 21 11.20 4.76 -6.05
N ASP A 22 10.80 3.49 -5.88
CA ASP A 22 11.03 2.44 -6.87
C ASP A 22 10.32 2.77 -8.18
N GLY A 23 9.01 3.02 -8.16
CA GLY A 23 8.27 3.38 -9.38
C GLY A 23 8.77 4.67 -10.03
N ILE A 24 9.18 5.69 -9.26
CA ILE A 24 9.73 6.93 -9.82
C ILE A 24 11.11 6.72 -10.44
N VAL A 25 11.96 5.90 -9.84
CA VAL A 25 13.25 5.51 -10.43
C VAL A 25 13.04 4.66 -11.67
N CYS A 26 12.14 3.69 -11.66
CA CYS A 26 11.74 2.95 -12.86
C CYS A 26 11.36 3.88 -14.02
N ALA A 27 10.53 4.89 -13.76
CA ALA A 27 10.16 5.90 -14.75
C ALA A 27 11.38 6.72 -15.23
N SER A 28 12.33 7.01 -14.33
CA SER A 28 13.56 7.73 -14.66
C SER A 28 14.47 6.89 -15.58
N LEU A 29 14.63 5.60 -15.28
CA LEU A 29 15.41 4.66 -16.10
C LEU A 29 14.80 4.49 -17.49
N PHE A 30 13.47 4.38 -17.57
CA PHE A 30 12.78 4.35 -18.86
C PHE A 30 13.09 5.60 -19.69
N LEU A 31 13.02 6.80 -19.08
CA LEU A 31 13.32 8.05 -19.80
C LEU A 31 14.78 8.15 -20.25
N ARG A 32 15.74 7.60 -19.47
CA ARG A 32 17.14 7.49 -19.89
C ARG A 32 17.29 6.53 -21.08
N TYR A 33 16.67 5.36 -20.99
CA TYR A 33 16.70 4.34 -22.06
C TYR A 33 16.18 4.88 -23.39
N VAL A 34 15.06 5.61 -23.38
CA VAL A 34 14.48 6.18 -24.61
C VAL A 34 15.03 7.58 -24.94
N LYS A 35 16.11 8.01 -24.26
CA LYS A 35 16.78 9.32 -24.46
C LYS A 35 15.76 10.49 -24.43
N GLY A 36 14.83 10.47 -23.51
CA GLY A 36 13.76 11.47 -23.35
C GLY A 36 12.60 11.34 -24.36
N ASN A 37 12.69 10.45 -25.34
CA ASN A 37 11.65 10.27 -26.37
C ASN A 37 10.56 9.28 -25.89
N GLY A 38 9.99 9.52 -24.69
CA GLY A 38 8.96 8.69 -24.10
C GLY A 38 7.88 9.48 -23.40
N LEU A 39 6.73 8.84 -23.22
CA LEU A 39 5.64 9.31 -22.39
C LEU A 39 5.58 8.46 -21.12
N VAL A 40 5.72 9.09 -19.96
CA VAL A 40 5.51 8.46 -18.66
C VAL A 40 4.13 8.82 -18.14
N ILE A 41 3.36 7.82 -17.76
CA ILE A 41 2.12 7.92 -16.99
C ILE A 41 2.37 7.22 -15.64
N LEU A 42 2.05 7.92 -14.56
CA LEU A 42 2.18 7.39 -13.20
C LEU A 42 0.80 6.99 -12.68
N ALA A 43 0.70 5.78 -12.13
CA ALA A 43 -0.54 5.20 -11.64
C ALA A 43 -0.36 4.52 -10.27
N GLU A 44 -1.47 4.21 -9.62
CA GLU A 44 -1.52 3.36 -8.44
C GLU A 44 -1.94 1.94 -8.83
N PRO A 45 -1.56 0.89 -8.07
CA PRO A 45 -2.04 -0.46 -8.30
C PRO A 45 -3.57 -0.56 -8.39
N SER A 46 -4.28 0.21 -7.57
CA SER A 46 -5.75 0.27 -7.58
C SER A 46 -6.35 0.82 -8.86
N ASP A 47 -5.63 1.66 -9.61
CA ASP A 47 -6.12 2.22 -10.87
C ASP A 47 -6.23 1.14 -11.95
N ILE A 48 -5.33 0.13 -11.89
CA ILE A 48 -5.34 -1.01 -12.80
C ILE A 48 -6.37 -2.05 -12.35
N GLN A 49 -6.37 -2.40 -11.06
CA GLN A 49 -7.24 -3.44 -10.49
C GLN A 49 -8.74 -3.10 -10.60
N ARG A 50 -9.10 -1.82 -10.58
CA ARG A 50 -10.50 -1.36 -10.72
C ARG A 50 -10.98 -1.26 -12.15
N GLY A 51 -10.19 -1.65 -13.14
CA GLY A 51 -10.58 -1.61 -14.54
C GLY A 51 -10.71 -0.19 -15.10
N SER A 52 -9.79 0.70 -14.74
CA SER A 52 -9.78 2.09 -15.22
C SER A 52 -9.47 2.19 -16.72
N TRP A 53 -9.51 3.41 -17.26
CA TRP A 53 -9.12 3.72 -18.64
C TRP A 53 -7.74 3.20 -19.03
N ILE A 54 -6.84 2.98 -18.05
CA ILE A 54 -5.49 2.41 -18.23
C ILE A 54 -5.57 1.06 -18.95
N ASN A 55 -6.57 0.24 -18.63
CA ASN A 55 -6.75 -1.10 -19.19
C ASN A 55 -7.23 -1.10 -20.67
N MET A 56 -7.64 0.06 -21.19
CA MET A 56 -8.08 0.21 -22.58
C MET A 56 -6.92 0.38 -23.56
N PHE A 57 -5.75 0.84 -23.07
CA PHE A 57 -4.58 1.17 -23.90
C PHE A 57 -3.52 0.06 -23.85
N THR A 58 -2.74 -0.05 -24.93
CA THR A 58 -1.52 -0.88 -24.96
C THR A 58 -0.35 -0.07 -24.45
N TRP A 59 0.37 -0.58 -23.46
CA TRP A 59 1.56 0.01 -22.86
C TRP A 59 2.81 -0.64 -23.44
N ASP A 60 3.78 0.16 -23.84
CA ASP A 60 5.07 -0.38 -24.30
C ASP A 60 5.84 -0.95 -23.10
N TYR A 61 5.77 -0.27 -21.91
CA TYR A 61 6.42 -0.72 -20.69
C TYR A 61 5.48 -0.53 -19.49
N VAL A 62 5.45 -1.53 -18.62
CA VAL A 62 4.76 -1.49 -17.32
C VAL A 62 5.77 -1.83 -16.25
N LEU A 63 5.97 -0.92 -15.30
CA LEU A 63 7.04 -0.95 -14.31
C LEU A 63 6.46 -0.83 -12.90
N ASP A 64 6.82 -1.77 -12.01
CA ASP A 64 6.46 -1.73 -10.59
C ASP A 64 4.94 -1.60 -10.33
N LEU A 65 4.15 -2.30 -11.12
CA LEU A 65 2.68 -2.25 -11.07
C LEU A 65 2.07 -3.60 -11.46
N PRO A 66 0.82 -3.91 -11.02
CA PRO A 66 0.06 -4.99 -11.63
C PRO A 66 -0.02 -4.83 -13.15
N CYS A 67 0.11 -5.94 -13.88
CA CYS A 67 0.11 -5.90 -15.34
C CYS A 67 -1.30 -5.63 -15.87
N PRO A 68 -1.52 -4.54 -16.64
CA PRO A 68 -2.78 -4.33 -17.35
C PRO A 68 -2.93 -5.34 -18.50
N PRO A 69 -4.16 -5.57 -19.04
CA PRO A 69 -4.40 -6.58 -20.07
C PRO A 69 -3.57 -6.41 -21.36
N LYS A 70 -3.13 -5.18 -21.64
CA LYS A 70 -2.43 -4.83 -22.89
C LYS A 70 -1.08 -4.18 -22.56
N ALA A 71 -0.06 -5.00 -22.30
CA ALA A 71 1.32 -4.59 -22.07
C ALA A 71 2.26 -5.36 -23.00
N ARG A 72 3.36 -4.74 -23.45
CA ARG A 72 4.41 -5.40 -24.24
C ARG A 72 5.54 -5.89 -23.36
N VAL A 73 6.09 -5.00 -22.53
CA VAL A 73 7.17 -5.33 -21.59
C VAL A 73 6.65 -5.14 -20.18
N PHE A 74 6.82 -6.16 -19.33
CA PHE A 74 6.42 -6.16 -17.93
C PHE A 74 7.64 -6.34 -17.04
N ILE A 75 7.87 -5.38 -16.12
CA ILE A 75 9.01 -5.37 -15.20
C ILE A 75 8.48 -5.14 -13.80
N ASP A 76 8.56 -6.16 -12.93
CA ASP A 76 8.01 -6.09 -11.58
C ASP A 76 8.66 -7.13 -10.65
N HIS A 77 8.72 -6.84 -9.36
CA HIS A 77 9.25 -7.74 -8.34
C HIS A 77 8.17 -8.24 -7.36
N HIS A 78 6.95 -7.75 -7.45
CA HIS A 78 5.88 -8.15 -6.54
C HIS A 78 5.40 -9.58 -6.80
N LYS A 79 5.49 -10.44 -5.78
CA LYS A 79 5.09 -11.86 -5.85
C LYS A 79 3.63 -12.07 -6.30
N THR A 80 2.75 -11.12 -5.97
CA THR A 80 1.32 -11.19 -6.27
C THR A 80 0.97 -10.78 -7.68
N ASN A 81 1.84 -10.00 -8.33
CA ASN A 81 1.61 -9.54 -9.68
C ASN A 81 1.99 -10.61 -10.69
N LYS A 82 1.18 -10.74 -11.73
CA LYS A 82 1.41 -11.71 -12.80
C LYS A 82 1.39 -10.98 -14.14
N PRO A 83 2.27 -11.36 -15.09
CA PRO A 83 2.20 -10.85 -16.44
C PRO A 83 0.88 -11.24 -17.10
N SER A 84 0.35 -10.37 -17.95
CA SER A 84 -0.78 -10.71 -18.82
C SER A 84 -0.34 -11.68 -19.91
N PRO A 85 -1.25 -12.53 -20.44
CA PRO A 85 -0.89 -13.59 -21.41
C PRO A 85 -0.21 -13.09 -22.69
N ASN A 86 -0.43 -11.83 -23.07
CA ASN A 86 0.05 -11.25 -24.33
C ASN A 86 1.29 -10.35 -24.14
N VAL A 87 1.99 -10.46 -23.01
CA VAL A 87 3.24 -9.72 -22.78
C VAL A 87 4.37 -10.36 -23.62
N GLU A 88 5.08 -9.52 -24.35
CA GLU A 88 6.16 -9.96 -25.25
C GLU A 88 7.44 -10.27 -24.47
N GLU A 89 7.78 -9.44 -23.46
CA GLU A 89 8.96 -9.60 -22.61
C GLU A 89 8.61 -9.46 -21.14
N VAL A 90 9.10 -10.38 -20.30
CA VAL A 90 8.83 -10.41 -18.85
C VAL A 90 10.14 -10.39 -18.07
N PHE A 91 10.29 -9.41 -17.22
CA PHE A 91 11.34 -9.31 -16.20
C PHE A 91 10.67 -9.31 -14.84
N HIS A 92 10.39 -10.50 -14.30
CA HIS A 92 9.67 -10.66 -13.03
C HIS A 92 10.45 -11.58 -12.10
N ASP A 93 10.97 -10.99 -11.01
CA ASP A 93 11.72 -11.71 -9.99
C ASP A 93 11.37 -11.22 -8.60
N PRO A 94 10.56 -12.00 -7.83
CA PRO A 94 10.21 -11.65 -6.44
C PRO A 94 11.37 -11.64 -5.45
N SER A 95 12.56 -12.10 -5.84
CA SER A 95 13.78 -12.00 -5.02
C SER A 95 14.56 -10.71 -5.26
N SER A 96 14.21 -9.96 -6.31
CA SER A 96 14.83 -8.65 -6.57
C SER A 96 14.49 -7.63 -5.49
N PRO A 97 15.45 -6.82 -5.05
CA PRO A 97 15.21 -5.80 -4.02
C PRO A 97 14.26 -4.68 -4.47
N SER A 98 14.10 -4.48 -5.79
CA SER A 98 13.21 -3.48 -6.38
C SER A 98 12.89 -3.80 -7.84
N ALA A 99 11.83 -3.23 -8.40
CA ALA A 99 11.58 -3.28 -9.84
C ALA A 99 12.60 -2.43 -10.63
N ALA A 100 13.16 -1.38 -10.01
CA ALA A 100 14.22 -0.58 -10.62
C ALA A 100 15.50 -1.41 -10.89
N ALA A 101 15.84 -2.37 -10.03
CA ALA A 101 16.97 -3.28 -10.27
C ALA A 101 16.74 -4.17 -11.50
N LEU A 102 15.50 -4.61 -11.72
CA LEU A 102 15.12 -5.36 -12.93
C LEU A 102 15.10 -4.46 -14.17
N ALA A 103 14.60 -3.23 -14.03
CA ALA A 103 14.54 -2.23 -15.10
C ALA A 103 15.95 -1.84 -15.57
N LEU A 104 16.93 -1.72 -14.67
CA LEU A 104 18.34 -1.46 -15.01
C LEU A 104 18.86 -2.49 -16.01
N LYS A 105 18.64 -3.77 -15.71
CA LYS A 105 19.04 -4.91 -16.57
C LYS A 105 18.25 -4.94 -17.88
N ALA A 106 16.91 -4.80 -17.80
CA ALA A 106 16.04 -4.81 -18.97
C ALA A 106 16.40 -3.71 -19.99
N PHE A 107 16.80 -2.56 -19.50
CA PHE A 107 17.21 -1.42 -20.31
C PHE A 107 18.71 -1.41 -20.66
N LYS A 108 19.50 -2.38 -20.18
CA LYS A 108 20.95 -2.47 -20.39
C LYS A 108 21.68 -1.21 -19.96
N LEU A 109 21.34 -0.69 -18.78
CA LEU A 109 21.89 0.55 -18.21
C LEU A 109 22.90 0.28 -17.09
N GLU A 110 23.39 -0.95 -16.90
CA GLU A 110 24.33 -1.32 -15.84
C GLU A 110 25.66 -0.54 -15.93
N GLY A 111 26.05 -0.15 -17.14
CA GLY A 111 27.23 0.70 -17.39
C GLY A 111 27.00 2.20 -17.17
N ASP A 112 25.77 2.63 -16.86
CA ASP A 112 25.45 4.03 -16.62
C ASP A 112 25.54 4.34 -15.11
N PRO A 113 26.52 5.15 -14.66
CA PRO A 113 26.73 5.40 -13.24
C PRO A 113 25.56 6.14 -12.57
N VAL A 114 24.84 6.96 -13.33
CA VAL A 114 23.64 7.66 -12.81
C VAL A 114 22.50 6.67 -12.61
N ALA A 115 22.26 5.78 -13.58
CA ALA A 115 21.23 4.76 -13.48
C ALA A 115 21.51 3.81 -12.30
N SER A 116 22.74 3.30 -12.20
CA SER A 116 23.17 2.41 -11.14
C SER A 116 23.00 3.05 -9.76
N LYS A 117 23.38 4.32 -9.60
CA LYS A 117 23.22 5.03 -8.32
C LYS A 117 21.76 5.25 -7.93
N LEU A 118 20.90 5.60 -8.88
CA LEU A 118 19.46 5.72 -8.62
C LEU A 118 18.84 4.39 -8.17
N VAL A 119 19.27 3.27 -8.76
CA VAL A 119 18.81 1.92 -8.39
C VAL A 119 19.26 1.54 -6.98
N GLU A 120 20.51 1.83 -6.59
CA GLU A 120 20.96 1.60 -5.20
C GLU A 120 20.02 2.28 -4.19
N LEU A 121 19.65 3.55 -4.45
CA LEU A 121 18.76 4.29 -3.57
C LEU A 121 17.32 3.74 -3.59
N ALA A 122 16.82 3.31 -4.76
CA ALA A 122 15.52 2.67 -4.86
C ALA A 122 15.47 1.37 -4.05
N ASN A 123 16.53 0.55 -4.11
CA ASN A 123 16.67 -0.67 -3.33
C ASN A 123 16.59 -0.41 -1.82
N GLU A 124 17.28 0.63 -1.31
CA GLU A 124 17.19 1.01 0.10
C GLU A 124 15.75 1.40 0.48
N CYS A 125 15.09 2.19 -0.38
CA CYS A 125 13.74 2.68 -0.10
C CYS A 125 12.70 1.55 -0.09
N ASP A 126 12.78 0.61 -1.04
CA ASP A 126 11.77 -0.43 -1.21
C ASP A 126 11.89 -1.56 -0.20
N THR A 127 13.12 -1.93 0.18
CA THR A 127 13.38 -2.88 1.26
C THR A 127 13.10 -2.32 2.65
N ALA A 128 12.69 -1.05 2.76
CA ALA A 128 12.47 -0.31 4.02
C ALA A 128 13.72 -0.25 4.93
N ASN A 129 14.89 -0.49 4.37
CA ASN A 129 16.19 -0.40 5.05
C ASN A 129 16.97 0.81 4.53
N ILE A 130 16.45 2.01 4.78
CA ILE A 130 17.06 3.26 4.32
C ILE A 130 18.18 3.64 5.28
N VAL A 131 19.42 3.57 4.80
CA VAL A 131 20.63 3.90 5.58
C VAL A 131 21.33 5.17 5.08
N SER A 132 21.26 5.49 3.79
CA SER A 132 21.90 6.66 3.22
C SER A 132 21.01 7.91 3.27
N ASN A 133 21.64 9.09 3.44
CA ASN A 133 20.92 10.37 3.39
C ASN A 133 20.30 10.61 2.01
N ASP A 134 20.98 10.21 0.94
CA ASP A 134 20.49 10.37 -0.42
C ASP A 134 19.21 9.54 -0.66
N ALA A 135 19.13 8.33 -0.10
CA ALA A 135 17.90 7.51 -0.19
C ALA A 135 16.76 8.12 0.64
N TRP A 136 17.06 8.68 1.82
CA TRP A 136 16.08 9.47 2.57
C TRP A 136 15.59 10.66 1.77
N ASP A 137 16.49 11.43 1.16
CA ASP A 137 16.14 12.60 0.36
C ASP A 137 15.33 12.23 -0.89
N LEU A 138 15.68 11.14 -1.56
CA LEU A 138 14.89 10.59 -2.67
C LEU A 138 13.48 10.20 -2.22
N ASN A 139 13.35 9.42 -1.15
CA ASN A 139 12.05 9.04 -0.58
C ASN A 139 11.23 10.27 -0.18
N ASP A 140 11.85 11.25 0.48
CA ASP A 140 11.19 12.48 0.90
C ASP A 140 10.79 13.34 -0.30
N ALA A 141 11.62 13.43 -1.35
CA ALA A 141 11.27 14.12 -2.59
C ALA A 141 10.02 13.51 -3.25
N VAL A 142 9.92 12.18 -3.32
CA VAL A 142 8.75 11.49 -3.88
C VAL A 142 7.52 11.69 -3.02
N LYS A 143 7.63 11.45 -1.70
CA LYS A 143 6.49 11.53 -0.77
C LYS A 143 6.00 12.96 -0.55
N GLY A 144 6.88 13.95 -0.60
CA GLY A 144 6.56 15.37 -0.41
C GLY A 144 6.12 16.08 -1.69
N SER A 145 6.43 15.52 -2.87
CA SER A 145 6.02 16.12 -4.13
C SER A 145 4.51 15.98 -4.38
N PRO A 146 3.85 17.03 -4.91
CA PRO A 146 2.51 16.89 -5.44
C PRO A 146 2.45 15.83 -6.54
N ARG A 147 1.41 14.97 -6.55
CA ARG A 147 1.29 13.85 -7.51
C ARG A 147 1.51 14.31 -8.96
N ARG A 148 0.97 15.47 -9.34
CA ARG A 148 1.14 16.07 -10.69
C ARG A 148 2.58 16.45 -11.03
N LYS A 149 3.46 16.57 -10.04
CA LYS A 149 4.87 16.94 -10.22
C LYS A 149 5.83 15.74 -10.27
N ARG A 150 5.37 14.53 -9.94
CA ARG A 150 6.21 13.33 -9.88
C ARG A 150 6.78 12.92 -11.24
N VAL A 151 6.05 13.13 -12.34
CA VAL A 151 6.61 12.96 -13.69
C VAL A 151 7.76 13.94 -13.95
N LYS A 152 7.65 15.18 -13.44
CA LYS A 152 8.76 16.15 -13.51
C LYS A 152 9.96 15.66 -12.70
N LEU A 153 9.74 15.12 -11.48
CA LEU A 153 10.82 14.55 -10.67
C LEU A 153 11.52 13.40 -11.42
N ALA A 154 10.77 12.46 -12.01
CA ALA A 154 11.34 11.37 -12.81
C ALA A 154 12.19 11.90 -13.97
N LYS A 155 11.76 12.95 -14.66
CA LYS A 155 12.56 13.60 -15.72
C LYS A 155 13.84 14.25 -15.21
N LEU A 156 13.76 14.94 -14.07
CA LEU A 156 14.93 15.56 -13.44
C LEU A 156 15.95 14.50 -13.02
N LEU A 157 15.51 13.43 -12.35
CA LEU A 157 16.38 12.30 -11.98
C LEU A 157 16.99 11.61 -13.21
N SER A 158 16.20 11.42 -14.29
CA SER A 158 16.68 10.86 -15.55
C SER A 158 17.83 11.67 -16.17
N GLY A 159 17.77 12.99 -16.12
CA GLY A 159 18.79 13.87 -16.71
C GLY A 159 19.95 14.21 -15.80
N LEU A 160 19.66 14.53 -14.55
CA LEU A 160 20.62 15.09 -13.59
C LEU A 160 21.09 14.09 -12.52
N GLY A 161 20.48 12.90 -12.43
CA GLY A 161 20.76 11.96 -11.36
C GLY A 161 20.50 12.60 -9.99
N LEU A 162 21.40 12.40 -9.04
CA LEU A 162 21.28 12.94 -7.68
C LEU A 162 21.32 14.48 -7.60
N GLU A 163 21.92 15.15 -8.58
CA GLU A 163 21.91 16.62 -8.61
C GLU A 163 20.48 17.17 -8.70
N ALA A 164 19.53 16.38 -9.18
CA ALA A 164 18.11 16.72 -9.16
C ALA A 164 17.58 16.97 -7.75
N LEU A 165 18.10 16.25 -6.74
CA LEU A 165 17.68 16.40 -5.34
C LEU A 165 18.13 17.74 -4.75
N LYS A 166 19.17 18.38 -5.30
CA LYS A 166 19.70 19.68 -4.84
C LYS A 166 18.92 20.87 -5.42
N LEU A 167 18.04 20.66 -6.38
CA LEU A 167 17.26 21.74 -6.97
C LEU A 167 16.30 22.37 -5.95
N PRO A 168 16.11 23.71 -5.92
CA PRO A 168 15.29 24.38 -4.91
C PRO A 168 13.86 23.86 -4.83
N GLU A 169 13.21 23.56 -5.97
CA GLU A 169 11.85 22.98 -5.99
C GLU A 169 11.83 21.59 -5.33
N VAL A 170 12.83 20.76 -5.58
CA VAL A 170 12.93 19.40 -5.03
C VAL A 170 13.27 19.44 -3.54
N GLN A 171 14.16 20.36 -3.13
CA GLN A 171 14.46 20.61 -1.72
C GLN A 171 13.21 21.04 -0.95
N GLY A 172 12.34 21.85 -1.55
CA GLY A 172 11.03 22.19 -0.96
C GLY A 172 10.16 20.94 -0.71
N TRP A 173 10.15 19.98 -1.63
CA TRP A 173 9.41 18.71 -1.42
C TRP A 173 10.05 17.84 -0.34
N ILE A 174 11.37 17.77 -0.31
CA ILE A 174 12.13 17.04 0.72
C ILE A 174 11.80 17.60 2.10
N LEU A 175 11.91 18.92 2.27
CA LEU A 175 11.63 19.59 3.53
C LEU A 175 10.18 19.37 3.98
N HIS A 176 9.21 19.52 3.06
CA HIS A 176 7.80 19.29 3.34
C HIS A 176 7.53 17.86 3.89
N ASN A 177 8.16 16.81 3.31
CA ASN A 177 7.98 15.46 3.83
C ASN A 177 8.76 15.21 5.13
N LYS A 178 9.94 15.82 5.31
CA LYS A 178 10.69 15.77 6.58
C LYS A 178 9.85 16.35 7.72
N GLU A 179 9.27 17.51 7.52
CA GLU A 179 8.38 18.14 8.50
C GLU A 179 7.13 17.28 8.79
N ARG A 180 6.52 16.72 7.74
CA ARG A 180 5.39 15.79 7.89
C ARG A 180 5.75 14.54 8.69
N ARG A 181 6.93 13.97 8.47
CA ARG A 181 7.41 12.82 9.27
C ARG A 181 7.62 13.20 10.73
N GLU A 182 8.20 14.38 10.98
CA GLU A 182 8.42 14.85 12.34
C GLU A 182 7.09 15.12 13.07
N ARG A 183 6.12 15.81 12.42
CA ARG A 183 4.77 15.96 12.97
C ARG A 183 4.12 14.62 13.29
N THR A 184 4.28 13.64 12.38
CA THR A 184 3.74 12.29 12.58
C THR A 184 4.40 11.59 13.78
N ARG A 185 5.73 11.75 13.96
CA ARG A 185 6.47 11.20 15.10
C ARG A 185 6.01 11.80 16.42
N LEU A 186 5.92 13.13 16.48
CA LEU A 186 5.46 13.84 17.68
C LEU A 186 4.01 13.47 18.05
N LEU A 187 3.13 13.35 17.05
CA LEU A 187 1.78 12.87 17.28
C LEU A 187 1.76 11.45 17.84
N ALA A 188 2.57 10.56 17.27
CA ALA A 188 2.64 9.19 17.77
C ALA A 188 3.06 9.12 19.24
N GLU A 189 3.90 10.03 19.72
CA GLU A 189 4.32 10.10 21.15
C GLU A 189 3.17 10.46 22.09
N LYS A 190 2.20 11.24 21.62
CA LYS A 190 1.03 11.63 22.40
C LYS A 190 -0.05 10.55 22.48
N ILE A 191 0.00 9.55 21.62
CA ILE A 191 -0.96 8.43 21.61
C ILE A 191 -0.50 7.36 22.60
N PRO A 192 -1.36 6.96 23.57
CA PRO A 192 -1.06 5.90 24.51
C PRO A 192 -0.77 4.57 23.81
N ILE A 193 0.18 3.80 24.35
CA ILE A 193 0.52 2.48 23.84
C ILE A 193 -0.42 1.44 24.44
N GLU A 194 -1.22 0.82 23.58
CA GLU A 194 -2.11 -0.29 23.86
C GLU A 194 -1.88 -1.39 22.81
N ASP A 195 -2.32 -2.61 23.08
CA ASP A 195 -2.19 -3.70 22.08
C ASP A 195 -2.84 -3.35 20.74
N ASN A 196 -3.99 -2.63 20.79
CA ASN A 196 -4.73 -2.21 19.62
C ASN A 196 -5.04 -0.71 19.70
N VAL A 197 -4.55 0.06 18.74
CA VAL A 197 -4.74 1.51 18.68
C VAL A 197 -5.54 1.90 17.45
N PHE A 198 -6.63 2.64 17.67
CA PHE A 198 -7.50 3.17 16.62
C PHE A 198 -7.40 4.69 16.61
N VAL A 199 -7.09 5.28 15.47
CA VAL A 199 -6.89 6.73 15.30
C VAL A 199 -7.74 7.22 14.14
N GLU A 200 -8.51 8.29 14.37
CA GLU A 200 -9.20 9.04 13.32
C GLU A 200 -8.46 10.35 13.11
N LEU A 201 -7.91 10.53 11.90
CA LEU A 201 -7.23 11.75 11.48
C LEU A 201 -8.23 12.67 10.76
N ASP A 202 -8.23 13.94 11.09
CA ASP A 202 -8.95 14.93 10.29
C ASP A 202 -8.34 14.98 8.87
N SER A 203 -9.17 15.24 7.87
CA SER A 203 -8.75 15.29 6.45
C SER A 203 -7.79 16.43 6.13
N GLU A 204 -7.76 17.46 6.97
CA GLU A 204 -6.89 18.63 6.82
C GLU A 204 -5.48 18.41 7.40
N GLU A 205 -5.30 17.35 8.18
CA GLU A 205 -4.02 17.07 8.82
C GLU A 205 -3.01 16.48 7.82
N ASP A 206 -1.86 17.14 7.74
CA ASP A 206 -0.72 16.65 6.97
C ASP A 206 0.09 15.62 7.77
N ILE A 207 -0.58 14.54 8.14
CA ILE A 207 -0.03 13.36 8.81
C ILE A 207 -0.01 12.19 7.84
N SER A 208 1.06 11.40 7.87
CA SER A 208 1.13 10.18 7.07
C SER A 208 0.50 8.99 7.83
N PRO A 209 -0.67 8.46 7.40
CA PRO A 209 -1.28 7.31 8.08
C PRO A 209 -0.33 6.12 8.19
N ARG A 210 0.44 5.82 7.13
CA ARG A 210 1.38 4.70 7.11
C ARG A 210 2.55 4.92 8.08
N ASN A 211 3.14 6.13 8.10
CA ASN A 211 4.21 6.43 9.03
C ASN A 211 3.73 6.43 10.48
N LEU A 212 2.50 6.91 10.74
CA LEU A 212 1.91 6.85 12.07
C LEU A 212 1.77 5.40 12.54
N MET A 213 1.23 4.51 11.70
CA MET A 213 1.12 3.09 12.02
C MET A 213 2.48 2.48 12.33
N ILE A 214 3.47 2.65 11.44
CA ILE A 214 4.83 2.12 11.64
C ILE A 214 5.46 2.66 12.93
N THR A 215 5.28 3.95 13.24
CA THR A 215 5.83 4.57 14.45
C THR A 215 5.19 3.99 15.71
N LEU A 216 3.87 3.82 15.72
CA LEU A 216 3.14 3.19 16.84
C LEU A 216 3.54 1.71 17.03
N GLU A 217 3.69 0.97 15.92
CA GLU A 217 4.13 -0.43 15.93
C GLU A 217 5.56 -0.58 16.48
N LYS A 218 6.48 0.32 16.11
CA LYS A 218 7.84 0.38 16.68
C LYS A 218 7.84 0.71 18.17
N ARG A 219 6.85 1.45 18.66
CA ARG A 219 6.68 1.76 20.09
C ARG A 219 6.00 0.63 20.88
N GLY A 220 5.55 -0.44 20.24
CA GLY A 220 5.00 -1.61 20.92
C GLY A 220 3.54 -1.94 20.62
N VAL A 221 2.82 -1.09 19.87
CA VAL A 221 1.44 -1.39 19.45
C VAL A 221 1.44 -2.60 18.53
N LYS A 222 0.59 -3.60 18.80
CA LYS A 222 0.49 -4.84 18.00
C LYS A 222 -0.35 -4.65 16.74
N VAL A 223 -1.47 -3.92 16.87
CA VAL A 223 -2.40 -3.66 15.75
C VAL A 223 -2.77 -2.19 15.72
N THR A 224 -2.65 -1.59 14.56
CA THR A 224 -3.01 -0.19 14.31
C THR A 224 -4.16 -0.10 13.31
N CYS A 225 -5.08 0.81 13.56
CA CYS A 225 -6.16 1.16 12.64
C CYS A 225 -6.22 2.68 12.52
N VAL A 226 -5.73 3.22 11.41
CA VAL A 226 -5.77 4.66 11.15
C VAL A 226 -6.85 4.94 10.11
N ILE A 227 -7.72 5.89 10.42
CA ILE A 227 -8.89 6.24 9.62
C ILE A 227 -8.70 7.68 9.13
N THR A 228 -8.91 7.89 7.83
CA THR A 228 -8.99 9.22 7.23
C THR A 228 -10.33 9.37 6.52
N SER A 229 -10.92 10.56 6.55
CA SER A 229 -12.16 10.87 5.85
C SER A 229 -11.89 11.72 4.60
N ARG A 230 -12.56 11.42 3.50
CA ARG A 230 -12.52 12.24 2.28
C ARG A 230 -13.79 12.04 1.46
N ASN A 231 -14.44 13.16 1.06
CA ASN A 231 -15.65 13.15 0.24
C ASN A 231 -16.77 12.24 0.80
N GLY A 232 -17.00 12.29 2.11
CA GLY A 232 -18.03 11.49 2.77
C GLY A 232 -17.72 9.99 2.90
N LYS A 233 -16.52 9.54 2.51
CA LYS A 233 -16.06 8.16 2.68
C LYS A 233 -14.91 8.09 3.66
N TYR A 234 -14.79 6.94 4.32
CA TYR A 234 -13.70 6.66 5.25
C TYR A 234 -12.70 5.69 4.63
N LYS A 235 -11.44 6.09 4.60
CA LYS A 235 -10.35 5.19 4.23
C LYS A 235 -9.73 4.62 5.49
N ILE A 236 -9.80 3.32 5.64
CA ILE A 236 -9.25 2.56 6.76
C ILE A 236 -7.90 2.02 6.35
N HIS A 237 -6.88 2.30 7.15
CA HIS A 237 -5.54 1.75 7.04
C HIS A 237 -5.34 0.82 8.24
N LEU A 238 -5.01 -0.44 7.97
CA LEU A 238 -4.74 -1.46 8.97
C LEU A 238 -3.26 -1.82 8.93
N GLY A 239 -2.64 -1.83 10.08
CA GLY A 239 -1.28 -2.30 10.28
C GLY A 239 -1.20 -3.31 11.41
N SER A 240 -0.25 -4.22 11.32
CA SER A 240 0.02 -5.16 12.40
C SER A 240 1.48 -5.60 12.43
N ARG A 241 2.01 -5.74 13.62
CA ARG A 241 3.31 -6.39 13.82
C ARG A 241 3.22 -7.88 13.52
N GLU A 242 4.35 -8.47 13.17
CA GLU A 242 4.44 -9.90 12.85
C GLU A 242 4.03 -10.79 14.03
N ASP A 243 4.44 -10.41 15.24
CA ASP A 243 4.13 -11.11 16.48
C ASP A 243 2.70 -10.97 16.98
N SER A 244 1.88 -10.12 16.32
CA SER A 244 0.46 -9.94 16.67
C SER A 244 -0.43 -11.13 16.33
N GLY A 245 -0.01 -12.00 15.41
CA GLY A 245 -0.84 -13.06 14.84
C GLY A 245 -1.99 -12.58 13.95
N VAL A 246 -2.11 -11.26 13.71
CA VAL A 246 -3.21 -10.66 12.93
C VAL A 246 -2.85 -10.55 11.47
N ASP A 247 -3.78 -10.98 10.60
CA ASP A 247 -3.70 -10.83 9.15
C ASP A 247 -4.63 -9.69 8.72
N CYS A 248 -4.05 -8.50 8.48
CA CYS A 248 -4.79 -7.31 8.08
C CYS A 248 -5.49 -7.48 6.74
N SER A 249 -4.93 -8.27 5.80
CA SER A 249 -5.52 -8.49 4.49
C SER A 249 -6.87 -9.20 4.58
N LYS A 250 -7.01 -10.17 5.51
CA LYS A 250 -8.27 -10.87 5.78
C LYS A 250 -9.34 -9.97 6.40
N ILE A 251 -8.94 -8.97 7.14
CA ILE A 251 -9.88 -7.98 7.70
C ILE A 251 -10.31 -7.02 6.61
N ALA A 252 -9.34 -6.46 5.86
CA ALA A 252 -9.60 -5.51 4.79
C ALA A 252 -10.49 -6.10 3.68
N SER A 253 -10.28 -7.38 3.28
CA SER A 253 -11.11 -8.04 2.27
C SER A 253 -12.58 -8.16 2.69
N LYS A 254 -12.88 -8.31 3.99
CA LYS A 254 -14.28 -8.29 4.50
C LYS A 254 -14.93 -6.91 4.47
N LEU A 255 -14.12 -5.87 4.30
CA LEU A 255 -14.55 -4.47 4.12
C LEU A 255 -14.55 -4.05 2.64
N GLY A 256 -14.33 -4.98 1.71
CA GLY A 256 -14.23 -4.69 0.28
C GLY A 256 -12.90 -4.07 -0.14
N GLY A 257 -11.87 -4.22 0.68
CA GLY A 257 -10.52 -3.76 0.42
C GLY A 257 -9.51 -4.89 0.21
N GLY A 258 -8.22 -4.61 0.42
CA GLY A 258 -7.14 -5.56 0.23
C GLY A 258 -5.82 -5.07 0.78
N GLY A 259 -4.75 -5.77 0.47
CA GLY A 259 -3.39 -5.46 0.89
C GLY A 259 -2.62 -6.71 1.33
N HIS A 260 -1.56 -6.49 2.09
CA HIS A 260 -0.69 -7.54 2.61
C HIS A 260 -1.06 -7.94 4.04
N LYS A 261 -0.48 -9.03 4.52
CA LYS A 261 -0.70 -9.56 5.86
C LYS A 261 -0.53 -8.50 6.96
N TYR A 262 0.51 -7.69 6.87
CA TYR A 262 0.87 -6.69 7.89
C TYR A 262 0.50 -5.25 7.52
N ALA A 263 -0.06 -5.01 6.33
CA ALA A 263 -0.49 -3.70 5.89
C ALA A 263 -1.61 -3.82 4.85
N ALA A 264 -2.81 -3.41 5.20
CA ALA A 264 -3.97 -3.50 4.32
C ALA A 264 -4.88 -2.28 4.50
N GLY A 265 -5.83 -2.09 3.60
CA GLY A 265 -6.78 -1.00 3.72
C GLY A 265 -8.07 -1.24 2.97
N ALA A 266 -9.08 -0.46 3.33
CA ALA A 266 -10.39 -0.48 2.69
C ALA A 266 -10.98 0.92 2.65
N THR A 267 -11.90 1.16 1.70
CA THR A 267 -12.73 2.38 1.69
C THR A 267 -14.16 1.99 1.99
N VAL A 268 -14.77 2.64 2.97
CA VAL A 268 -16.13 2.32 3.45
C VAL A 268 -16.99 3.58 3.57
N ASP A 269 -18.30 3.42 3.47
CA ASP A 269 -19.26 4.52 3.65
C ASP A 269 -19.74 4.65 5.12
N ASP A 270 -19.72 3.54 5.89
CA ASP A 270 -20.15 3.48 7.28
C ASP A 270 -19.00 3.07 8.21
N LEU A 271 -18.41 4.06 8.88
CA LEU A 271 -17.31 3.87 9.82
C LEU A 271 -17.72 2.98 11.02
N ASN A 272 -18.92 3.19 11.57
CA ASN A 272 -19.37 2.43 12.73
C ASN A 272 -19.52 0.93 12.42
N LYS A 273 -20.05 0.59 11.24
CA LYS A 273 -20.15 -0.79 10.77
C LYS A 273 -18.78 -1.40 10.55
N ALA A 274 -17.85 -0.64 9.99
CA ALA A 274 -16.48 -1.09 9.77
C ALA A 274 -15.73 -1.34 11.10
N LEU A 275 -15.79 -0.41 12.05
CA LEU A 275 -15.17 -0.55 13.37
C LEU A 275 -15.73 -1.76 14.14
N LYS A 276 -17.05 -2.01 14.08
CA LYS A 276 -17.68 -3.20 14.68
C LYS A 276 -17.13 -4.49 14.04
N LEU A 277 -16.92 -4.51 12.72
CA LEU A 277 -16.36 -5.67 12.04
C LEU A 277 -14.90 -5.89 12.45
N ILE A 278 -14.08 -4.85 12.46
CA ILE A 278 -12.67 -4.91 12.85
C ILE A 278 -12.56 -5.41 14.30
N ALA A 279 -13.29 -4.78 15.22
CA ALA A 279 -13.32 -5.18 16.64
C ALA A 279 -13.71 -6.64 16.83
N LYS A 280 -14.75 -7.11 16.11
CA LYS A 280 -15.17 -8.53 16.14
C LYS A 280 -14.06 -9.47 15.66
N LYS A 281 -13.29 -9.06 14.64
CA LYS A 281 -12.18 -9.87 14.11
C LYS A 281 -10.99 -9.91 15.06
N LEU A 282 -10.78 -8.83 15.81
CA LEU A 282 -9.73 -8.71 16.82
C LEU A 282 -10.16 -9.24 18.20
N GLY A 283 -11.42 -9.68 18.37
CA GLY A 283 -11.95 -10.19 19.64
C GLY A 283 -12.17 -9.09 20.70
N LEU A 284 -12.31 -7.82 20.30
CA LEU A 284 -12.43 -6.70 21.21
C LEU A 284 -13.88 -6.49 21.67
N SER A 285 -14.09 -6.27 22.96
CA SER A 285 -15.38 -5.89 23.55
C SER A 285 -15.62 -4.37 23.55
N LYS A 286 -14.55 -3.59 23.41
CA LYS A 286 -14.57 -2.13 23.29
C LYS A 286 -13.47 -1.65 22.35
N VAL A 287 -13.68 -0.52 21.67
CA VAL A 287 -12.67 0.18 20.88
C VAL A 287 -12.53 1.58 21.45
N LYS A 288 -11.30 1.99 21.74
CA LYS A 288 -10.96 3.39 21.99
C LYS A 288 -10.51 4.00 20.68
N LEU A 289 -11.21 5.02 20.22
CA LEU A 289 -10.91 5.76 19.00
C LEU A 289 -10.36 7.13 19.37
N TYR A 290 -9.08 7.34 19.13
CA TYR A 290 -8.39 8.62 19.33
C TYR A 290 -8.69 9.55 18.17
N ILE A 291 -9.32 10.68 18.42
CA ILE A 291 -9.65 11.69 17.41
C ILE A 291 -8.54 12.73 17.41
N ILE A 292 -7.91 12.89 16.26
CA ILE A 292 -6.80 13.83 16.09
C ILE A 292 -7.31 15.08 15.39
N LYS A 293 -6.99 16.25 15.96
CA LYS A 293 -7.17 17.56 15.35
C LYS A 293 -5.90 18.37 15.55
N GLY A 294 -5.36 18.90 14.48
CA GLY A 294 -4.02 19.49 14.53
C GLY A 294 -2.97 18.41 14.80
N SER A 295 -2.06 18.70 15.67
CA SER A 295 -1.02 17.76 16.10
C SER A 295 -1.31 17.16 17.49
N ASP A 296 -2.59 17.12 17.91
CA ASP A 296 -2.98 16.70 19.24
C ASP A 296 -4.14 15.70 19.23
N VAL A 297 -4.20 14.89 20.32
CA VAL A 297 -5.36 14.05 20.62
C VAL A 297 -6.45 14.97 21.21
N ALA A 298 -7.43 15.30 20.37
CA ALA A 298 -8.51 16.22 20.74
C ALA A 298 -9.64 15.55 21.54
N ASP A 299 -9.88 14.25 21.32
CA ASP A 299 -10.96 13.50 21.97
C ASP A 299 -10.67 11.99 21.93
N VAL A 300 -11.32 11.23 22.83
CA VAL A 300 -11.25 9.77 22.87
C VAL A 300 -12.65 9.19 22.97
N LYS A 301 -13.15 8.64 21.87
CA LYS A 301 -14.45 7.97 21.84
C LYS A 301 -14.31 6.50 22.23
N VAL A 302 -15.12 6.05 23.18
CA VAL A 302 -15.19 4.64 23.57
C VAL A 302 -16.44 3.98 22.97
N LEU A 303 -16.23 3.09 22.03
CA LEU A 303 -17.28 2.33 21.36
C LEU A 303 -17.42 0.95 22.02
N LYS A 304 -18.56 0.68 22.68
CA LYS A 304 -18.86 -0.64 23.24
C LYS A 304 -19.32 -1.58 22.12
N MET A 305 -18.74 -2.76 22.05
CA MET A 305 -19.12 -3.80 21.11
C MET A 305 -20.06 -4.79 21.80
N LYS A 306 -21.15 -5.20 21.14
CA LYS A 306 -22.03 -6.22 21.71
C LYS A 306 -21.23 -7.51 21.90
N PRO A 307 -21.22 -8.12 23.09
CA PRO A 307 -20.51 -9.37 23.32
C PRO A 307 -21.07 -10.45 22.37
N ARG A 308 -20.17 -11.31 21.89
CA ARG A 308 -20.55 -12.50 21.12
C ARG A 308 -21.44 -13.34 22.04
N ARG A 309 -22.72 -13.52 21.74
CA ARG A 309 -23.53 -14.56 22.42
C ARG A 309 -22.78 -15.88 22.20
N LYS A 310 -22.18 -16.44 23.26
CA LYS A 310 -21.72 -17.82 23.26
C LYS A 310 -22.92 -18.65 22.79
N LYS A 311 -22.79 -19.40 21.72
CA LYS A 311 -23.74 -20.47 21.41
C LYS A 311 -23.70 -21.35 22.65
N SER A 312 -24.76 -21.30 23.47
CA SER A 312 -24.94 -22.27 24.54
C SER A 312 -24.89 -23.62 23.85
N GLU A 313 -24.02 -24.48 24.33
CA GLU A 313 -24.08 -25.91 24.06
C GLU A 313 -25.49 -26.35 24.44
N ARG A 314 -26.35 -26.49 23.44
CA ARG A 314 -27.58 -27.21 23.62
C ARG A 314 -27.14 -28.64 23.88
N ALA A 315 -27.26 -29.01 25.16
CA ALA A 315 -27.11 -30.35 25.67
C ALA A 315 -27.75 -31.35 24.68
N SER A 316 -26.96 -32.33 24.34
CA SER A 316 -27.41 -33.57 23.72
C SER A 316 -28.53 -34.16 24.57
N LYS A 317 -29.78 -33.89 24.21
CA LYS A 317 -30.90 -34.72 24.69
C LYS A 317 -30.72 -36.07 24.04
N GLN A 318 -30.24 -37.01 24.84
CA GLN A 318 -30.36 -38.45 24.56
C GLN A 318 -31.78 -38.76 24.14
N ARG A 319 -31.95 -39.15 22.90
CA ARG A 319 -33.14 -39.92 22.49
C ARG A 319 -32.96 -41.29 23.09
N LYS A 320 -33.75 -41.60 24.15
CA LYS A 320 -34.00 -42.98 24.58
C LYS A 320 -34.82 -43.64 23.46
N GLU A 321 -34.26 -44.62 22.81
CA GLU A 321 -35.00 -45.55 21.95
C GLU A 321 -35.95 -46.41 22.83
N PRO A 322 -37.20 -46.68 22.39
CA PRO A 322 -38.06 -47.63 23.07
C PRO A 322 -37.58 -49.05 22.75
N GLN A 323 -37.32 -49.85 23.82
CA GLN A 323 -37.09 -51.28 23.72
C GLN A 323 -38.35 -51.94 23.14
N ALA A 324 -38.23 -52.63 22.01
CA ALA A 324 -39.23 -53.53 21.49
C ALA A 324 -39.15 -54.83 22.24
N ASN A 325 -40.21 -55.19 22.96
CA ASN A 325 -40.43 -56.51 23.51
C ASN A 325 -40.59 -57.54 22.43
N LEU A 326 -39.68 -58.45 22.28
CA LEU A 326 -39.84 -59.70 21.57
C LEU A 326 -40.46 -60.73 22.53
N ASN A 327 -41.75 -60.98 22.39
CA ASN A 327 -42.34 -62.19 22.92
C ASN A 327 -42.26 -63.29 21.86
N MET A 328 -41.54 -64.33 22.22
CA MET A 328 -41.58 -65.66 21.58
C MET A 328 -42.91 -66.30 21.88
N SER A 329 -43.52 -66.88 20.93
CA SER A 329 -44.36 -68.07 21.09
C SER A 329 -44.13 -68.99 19.92
N ALA A 330 -43.76 -70.20 20.22
CA ALA A 330 -43.54 -71.35 19.37
C ALA A 330 -44.87 -72.01 18.96
N GLN A 331 -44.76 -72.83 17.97
CA GLN A 331 -45.58 -73.99 17.49
C GLN A 331 -46.04 -73.80 16.05
N VAL A 332 -45.76 -74.59 15.16
CA VAL A 332 -45.65 -76.05 14.85
C VAL A 332 -44.85 -76.17 13.58
#